data_fdb1516191913e56728e77d64382b77c
#
_entry.id   fdb1516191913e56728e77d64382b77c
#
_cell.length_a   1.000
_cell.length_b   1.000
_cell.length_c   1.000
_cell.angle_alpha   90.00
_cell.angle_beta   90.00
_cell.angle_gamma   90.00
#
_symmetry.space_group_name_H-M   'P 1'
#
loop_
_entity.id
_entity.type
_entity.pdbx_description
1 polymer ?
#
loop_
_entity_poly.entity_id
_entity_poly.type
_entity_poly.pdbx_seq_one_letter_code
_entity_poly.pdbx_strand_id
1 'polypeptide(L)'
;MRFRRVGRSGLKLPEISLGLWHNFGGEGTIENQRAMLRRAFDRGVTHFDLANNYGVPAGSAESNFGQIFASDFVSYRDELIISSKAGYFMWDGPYGEWGSRKYLTASLDQSLTRMGLDYVDIFYSHRFDPETPLEETMGALASFVQQGKALYVGISSYSPEQTREAKRILDSMGVPLLISQPRYSMFDRTIERTNLLPVLDELGIGSIVFSPLAMGLLTDRYLNGIPADSRAGRHAYLSENNITEQYVARAAGLRAIATARGQSLAQLAIAWVLRDQGAGGIAPVTSALIGASSVAQLDDNLDALAAPPLTADEIAAIDEFAVHGTDGW
;
A
#
# COMPACT_ATOMS: atom_id res chain seq x y z
N MET A 1 -12.05 -13.84 -3.57
CA MET A 1 -11.68 -12.47 -3.10
C MET A 1 -12.94 -11.76 -2.61
N ARG A 2 -12.88 -11.11 -1.44
CA ARG A 2 -13.95 -10.23 -0.95
C ARG A 2 -13.59 -8.78 -1.28
N PHE A 3 -14.61 -7.91 -1.36
CA PHE A 3 -14.44 -6.49 -1.69
C PHE A 3 -15.03 -5.62 -0.59
N ARG A 4 -14.33 -4.56 -0.22
CA ARG A 4 -14.77 -3.54 0.75
C ARG A 4 -15.00 -2.20 0.07
N ARG A 5 -16.02 -1.48 0.51
CA ARG A 5 -16.30 -0.13 0.04
C ARG A 5 -15.17 0.82 0.50
N VAL A 6 -14.76 1.73 -0.37
CA VAL A 6 -13.77 2.74 -0.06
C VAL A 6 -14.47 3.93 0.60
N GLY A 7 -14.42 3.98 1.92
CA GLY A 7 -15.13 5.00 2.69
C GLY A 7 -16.61 5.10 2.32
N ARG A 8 -17.09 6.31 2.07
CA ARG A 8 -18.48 6.58 1.66
C ARG A 8 -18.67 6.72 0.14
N SER A 9 -17.70 6.26 -0.65
CA SER A 9 -17.77 6.32 -2.11
C SER A 9 -18.52 5.13 -2.71
N GLY A 10 -18.74 5.16 -4.03
CA GLY A 10 -19.24 4.01 -4.80
C GLY A 10 -18.19 2.94 -5.10
N LEU A 11 -16.91 3.30 -5.00
CA LEU A 11 -15.81 2.41 -5.33
C LEU A 11 -15.65 1.29 -4.29
N LYS A 12 -15.26 0.10 -4.75
CA LYS A 12 -14.87 -1.03 -3.90
C LYS A 12 -13.47 -1.48 -4.29
N LEU A 13 -12.64 -1.83 -3.29
CA LEU A 13 -11.36 -2.48 -3.51
C LEU A 13 -11.39 -3.92 -3.00
N PRO A 14 -10.59 -4.83 -3.58
CA PRO A 14 -10.36 -6.15 -3.00
C PRO A 14 -9.71 -5.99 -1.62
N GLU A 15 -9.99 -6.90 -0.69
CA GLU A 15 -9.37 -6.86 0.65
C GLU A 15 -7.84 -6.94 0.61
N ILE A 16 -7.28 -7.51 -0.45
CA ILE A 16 -5.84 -7.50 -0.72
C ILE A 16 -5.61 -6.86 -2.09
N SER A 17 -4.70 -5.89 -2.14
CA SER A 17 -4.20 -5.22 -3.34
C SER A 17 -2.74 -5.57 -3.58
N LEU A 18 -2.27 -5.53 -4.82
CA LEU A 18 -0.87 -5.84 -5.17
C LEU A 18 -0.08 -4.56 -5.43
N GLY A 19 0.97 -4.33 -4.61
CA GLY A 19 1.91 -3.23 -4.77
C GLY A 19 3.05 -3.61 -5.71
N LEU A 20 3.29 -2.78 -6.71
CA LEU A 20 4.26 -3.02 -7.77
C LEU A 20 5.54 -2.20 -7.53
N TRP A 21 6.16 -2.38 -6.36
CA TRP A 21 7.37 -1.63 -6.00
C TRP A 21 8.64 -2.29 -6.56
N HIS A 22 9.53 -2.87 -5.71
CA HIS A 22 10.87 -3.36 -6.11
C HIS A 22 10.86 -4.47 -7.15
N ASN A 23 10.01 -5.48 -6.94
CA ASN A 23 10.02 -6.71 -7.75
C ASN A 23 9.45 -6.48 -9.16
N PHE A 24 8.94 -5.28 -9.43
CA PHE A 24 8.36 -4.91 -10.73
C PHE A 24 9.24 -3.94 -11.52
N GLY A 25 10.43 -3.56 -11.00
CA GLY A 25 11.44 -2.80 -11.73
C GLY A 25 12.35 -3.67 -12.58
N GLY A 26 13.50 -3.09 -12.98
CA GLY A 26 14.48 -3.76 -13.83
C GLY A 26 15.26 -4.89 -13.15
N GLU A 27 15.15 -5.07 -11.84
CA GLU A 27 15.83 -6.16 -11.11
C GLU A 27 15.10 -7.52 -11.24
N GLY A 28 13.81 -7.52 -11.57
CA GLY A 28 13.00 -8.72 -11.80
C GLY A 28 12.83 -9.04 -13.28
N THR A 29 12.63 -10.32 -13.63
CA THR A 29 12.30 -10.68 -15.02
C THR A 29 10.86 -10.33 -15.36
N ILE A 30 10.63 -9.89 -16.59
CA ILE A 30 9.30 -9.51 -17.06
C ILE A 30 8.33 -10.72 -17.02
N GLU A 31 8.83 -11.93 -17.23
CA GLU A 31 8.06 -13.17 -17.20
C GLU A 31 7.52 -13.44 -15.78
N ASN A 32 8.33 -13.25 -14.74
CA ASN A 32 7.89 -13.43 -13.36
C ASN A 32 6.90 -12.33 -12.94
N GLN A 33 7.16 -11.08 -13.34
CA GLN A 33 6.22 -9.96 -13.12
C GLN A 33 4.87 -10.23 -13.78
N ARG A 34 4.89 -10.66 -15.05
CA ARG A 34 3.69 -11.03 -15.80
C ARG A 34 2.93 -12.19 -15.16
N ALA A 35 3.66 -13.23 -14.73
CA ALA A 35 3.05 -14.39 -14.06
C ALA A 35 2.37 -13.98 -12.73
N MET A 36 3.00 -13.09 -11.94
CA MET A 36 2.41 -12.56 -10.70
C MET A 36 1.16 -11.71 -10.97
N LEU A 37 1.18 -10.81 -11.96
CA LEU A 37 0.03 -9.97 -12.31
C LEU A 37 -1.16 -10.82 -12.78
N ARG A 38 -0.92 -11.78 -13.66
CA ARG A 38 -1.97 -12.72 -14.14
C ARG A 38 -2.53 -13.54 -13.00
N ARG A 39 -1.65 -14.11 -12.16
CA ARG A 39 -2.08 -14.90 -11.01
C ARG A 39 -2.88 -14.07 -10.01
N ALA A 40 -2.46 -12.84 -9.74
CA ALA A 40 -3.20 -11.92 -8.86
C ALA A 40 -4.61 -11.67 -9.40
N PHE A 41 -4.73 -11.33 -10.69
CA PHE A 41 -6.02 -11.11 -11.36
C PHE A 41 -6.91 -12.38 -11.31
N ASP A 42 -6.38 -13.55 -11.66
CA ASP A 42 -7.09 -14.84 -11.59
C ASP A 42 -7.60 -15.16 -10.18
N ARG A 43 -6.88 -14.70 -9.14
CA ARG A 43 -7.28 -14.81 -7.72
C ARG A 43 -8.23 -13.69 -7.26
N GLY A 44 -8.62 -12.78 -8.18
CA GLY A 44 -9.57 -11.68 -7.93
C GLY A 44 -8.94 -10.43 -7.33
N VAL A 45 -7.62 -10.25 -7.40
CA VAL A 45 -6.95 -8.98 -7.10
C VAL A 45 -7.12 -8.07 -8.33
N THR A 46 -7.98 -7.07 -8.20
CA THR A 46 -8.27 -6.12 -9.28
C THR A 46 -7.59 -4.77 -9.10
N HIS A 47 -6.86 -4.55 -7.99
CA HIS A 47 -6.15 -3.30 -7.72
C HIS A 47 -4.63 -3.51 -7.79
N PHE A 48 -4.00 -2.78 -8.71
CA PHE A 48 -2.55 -2.69 -8.88
C PHE A 48 -2.08 -1.28 -8.51
N ASP A 49 -1.16 -1.20 -7.55
CA ASP A 49 -0.72 0.07 -6.96
C ASP A 49 0.74 0.35 -7.31
N LEU A 50 0.97 1.44 -8.04
CA LEU A 50 2.26 1.91 -8.51
C LEU A 50 2.64 3.27 -7.89
N ALA A 51 3.79 3.80 -8.28
CA ALA A 51 4.21 5.18 -8.12
C ALA A 51 5.23 5.54 -9.20
N ASN A 52 5.34 6.83 -9.51
CA ASN A 52 6.23 7.33 -10.57
C ASN A 52 7.70 6.90 -10.36
N ASN A 53 8.15 6.80 -9.10
CA ASN A 53 9.51 6.46 -8.73
C ASN A 53 9.75 4.96 -8.44
N TYR A 54 8.76 4.09 -8.63
CA TYR A 54 8.91 2.66 -8.33
C TYR A 54 9.79 1.95 -9.36
N GLY A 55 10.51 0.94 -8.85
CA GLY A 55 11.49 0.17 -9.61
C GLY A 55 12.89 0.81 -9.63
N VAL A 56 13.85 0.07 -10.15
CA VAL A 56 15.23 0.51 -10.42
C VAL A 56 15.52 0.23 -11.89
N PRO A 57 15.81 1.25 -12.71
CA PRO A 57 15.72 2.69 -12.42
C PRO A 57 14.31 3.17 -12.11
N ALA A 58 14.18 4.36 -11.50
CA ALA A 58 12.88 4.96 -11.19
C ALA A 58 11.99 5.05 -12.44
N GLY A 59 10.71 4.68 -12.28
CA GLY A 59 9.74 4.59 -13.39
C GLY A 59 9.72 3.24 -14.12
N SER A 60 10.69 2.36 -13.88
CA SER A 60 10.74 1.06 -14.56
C SER A 60 9.56 0.15 -14.17
N ALA A 61 9.03 0.27 -12.97
CA ALA A 61 7.86 -0.51 -12.57
C ALA A 61 6.61 -0.14 -13.39
N GLU A 62 6.37 1.15 -13.62
CA GLU A 62 5.28 1.61 -14.49
C GLU A 62 5.50 1.21 -15.95
N SER A 63 6.74 1.26 -16.45
CA SER A 63 7.05 0.85 -17.82
C SER A 63 6.84 -0.64 -18.03
N ASN A 64 7.30 -1.48 -17.10
CA ASN A 64 7.09 -2.93 -17.15
C ASN A 64 5.60 -3.30 -17.02
N PHE A 65 4.89 -2.63 -16.10
CA PHE A 65 3.44 -2.80 -16.00
C PHE A 65 2.74 -2.44 -17.32
N GLY A 66 3.08 -1.29 -17.92
CA GLY A 66 2.50 -0.85 -19.19
C GLY A 66 2.73 -1.86 -20.33
N GLN A 67 3.93 -2.45 -20.41
CA GLN A 67 4.22 -3.52 -21.38
C GLN A 67 3.33 -4.76 -21.18
N ILE A 68 3.18 -5.19 -19.91
CA ILE A 68 2.34 -6.35 -19.55
C ILE A 68 0.87 -6.01 -19.77
N PHE A 69 0.43 -4.81 -19.35
CA PHE A 69 -0.94 -4.35 -19.54
C PHE A 69 -1.35 -4.35 -21.00
N ALA A 70 -0.50 -3.82 -21.89
CA ALA A 70 -0.76 -3.77 -23.33
C ALA A 70 -0.94 -5.16 -23.96
N SER A 71 -0.27 -6.19 -23.43
CA SER A 71 -0.38 -7.54 -23.94
C SER A 71 -1.51 -8.37 -23.32
N ASP A 72 -1.79 -8.18 -22.02
CA ASP A 72 -2.61 -9.11 -21.26
C ASP A 72 -3.90 -8.51 -20.68
N PHE A 73 -3.97 -7.18 -20.49
CA PHE A 73 -5.02 -6.58 -19.64
C PHE A 73 -5.85 -5.48 -20.32
N VAL A 74 -5.58 -5.12 -21.58
CA VAL A 74 -6.33 -4.04 -22.28
C VAL A 74 -7.83 -4.32 -22.29
N SER A 75 -8.25 -5.56 -22.55
CA SER A 75 -9.67 -5.96 -22.56
C SER A 75 -10.31 -6.01 -21.17
N TYR A 76 -9.51 -5.90 -20.11
CA TYR A 76 -9.98 -5.90 -18.71
C TYR A 76 -9.80 -4.53 -18.03
N ARG A 77 -9.50 -3.45 -18.81
CA ARG A 77 -9.25 -2.12 -18.24
C ARG A 77 -10.35 -1.67 -17.28
N ASP A 78 -11.59 -1.90 -17.61
CA ASP A 78 -12.76 -1.48 -16.83
C ASP A 78 -13.01 -2.35 -15.57
N GLU A 79 -12.36 -3.51 -15.48
CA GLU A 79 -12.39 -4.38 -14.31
C GLU A 79 -11.24 -4.09 -13.33
N LEU A 80 -10.23 -3.32 -13.76
CA LEU A 80 -9.04 -3.02 -12.99
C LEU A 80 -9.11 -1.64 -12.34
N ILE A 81 -8.57 -1.55 -11.14
CA ILE A 81 -8.21 -0.30 -10.48
C ILE A 81 -6.70 -0.15 -10.59
N ILE A 82 -6.24 0.86 -11.28
CA ILE A 82 -4.82 1.18 -11.45
C ILE A 82 -4.55 2.49 -10.73
N SER A 83 -3.65 2.46 -9.76
CA SER A 83 -3.25 3.66 -9.04
C SER A 83 -1.77 4.00 -9.25
N SER A 84 -1.46 5.30 -9.24
CA SER A 84 -0.09 5.78 -9.19
C SER A 84 0.02 7.00 -8.27
N LYS A 85 1.26 7.41 -7.96
CA LYS A 85 1.58 8.42 -6.96
C LYS A 85 2.79 9.23 -7.40
N ALA A 86 2.89 10.48 -6.91
CA ALA A 86 4.09 11.29 -7.00
C ALA A 86 4.33 12.08 -5.70
N GLY A 87 5.60 12.28 -5.34
CA GLY A 87 5.99 12.98 -4.12
C GLY A 87 7.45 12.76 -3.72
N TYR A 88 8.05 11.65 -4.14
CA TYR A 88 9.46 11.34 -3.90
C TYR A 88 10.31 11.71 -5.10
N PHE A 89 11.64 11.78 -4.88
CA PHE A 89 12.62 12.13 -5.90
C PHE A 89 12.46 11.29 -7.18
N MET A 90 12.45 11.97 -8.32
CA MET A 90 12.30 11.36 -9.63
C MET A 90 13.35 11.83 -10.65
N TRP A 91 13.77 13.12 -10.59
CA TRP A 91 14.82 13.68 -11.43
C TRP A 91 15.52 14.86 -10.75
N ASP A 92 16.72 15.20 -11.20
CA ASP A 92 17.52 16.27 -10.63
C ASP A 92 16.92 17.68 -10.88
N GLY A 93 17.24 18.59 -9.98
CA GLY A 93 16.82 19.99 -10.04
C GLY A 93 15.59 20.28 -9.17
N PRO A 94 15.11 21.53 -9.17
CA PRO A 94 14.14 22.01 -8.19
C PRO A 94 12.69 21.54 -8.44
N TYR A 95 12.45 20.79 -9.51
CA TYR A 95 11.10 20.38 -9.94
C TYR A 95 10.92 18.87 -10.00
N GLY A 96 11.83 18.08 -9.43
CA GLY A 96 11.84 16.63 -9.54
C GLY A 96 11.34 15.88 -8.30
N GLU A 97 10.75 16.57 -7.33
CA GLU A 97 10.35 16.04 -6.03
C GLU A 97 9.21 16.85 -5.39
N TRP A 98 8.59 16.32 -4.34
CA TRP A 98 7.62 16.97 -3.45
C TRP A 98 6.21 17.17 -4.03
N GLY A 99 5.51 18.26 -3.60
CA GLY A 99 4.08 18.42 -3.81
C GLY A 99 3.66 19.54 -4.74
N SER A 100 4.61 20.25 -5.41
CA SER A 100 4.26 21.36 -6.28
C SER A 100 3.37 20.91 -7.45
N ARG A 101 2.46 21.81 -7.88
CA ARG A 101 1.62 21.55 -9.07
C ARG A 101 2.45 21.17 -10.29
N LYS A 102 3.61 21.85 -10.49
CA LYS A 102 4.51 21.58 -11.62
C LYS A 102 5.02 20.15 -11.59
N TYR A 103 5.52 19.68 -10.42
CA TYR A 103 6.04 18.33 -10.27
C TYR A 103 4.93 17.29 -10.42
N LEU A 104 3.79 17.46 -9.75
CA LEU A 104 2.70 16.49 -9.79
C LEU A 104 2.11 16.34 -11.19
N THR A 105 1.96 17.46 -11.94
CA THR A 105 1.46 17.41 -13.32
C THR A 105 2.41 16.67 -14.24
N ALA A 106 3.70 17.02 -14.21
CA ALA A 106 4.70 16.33 -15.02
C ALA A 106 4.79 14.83 -14.68
N SER A 107 4.70 14.51 -13.39
CA SER A 107 4.75 13.13 -12.92
C SER A 107 3.57 12.30 -13.40
N LEU A 108 2.33 12.82 -13.31
CA LEU A 108 1.15 12.12 -13.81
C LEU A 108 1.22 11.89 -15.32
N ASP A 109 1.60 12.92 -16.10
CA ASP A 109 1.71 12.79 -17.56
C ASP A 109 2.76 11.75 -17.97
N GLN A 110 3.90 11.72 -17.27
CA GLN A 110 4.93 10.70 -17.47
C GLN A 110 4.46 9.30 -17.06
N SER A 111 3.72 9.18 -15.94
CA SER A 111 3.16 7.91 -15.47
C SER A 111 2.17 7.34 -16.47
N LEU A 112 1.24 8.14 -16.98
CA LEU A 112 0.30 7.74 -18.02
C LEU A 112 1.03 7.27 -19.29
N THR A 113 2.06 8.01 -19.70
CA THR A 113 2.90 7.64 -20.87
C THR A 113 3.61 6.30 -20.65
N ARG A 114 4.25 6.07 -19.48
CA ARG A 114 4.94 4.81 -19.18
C ARG A 114 3.99 3.63 -19.13
N MET A 115 2.81 3.80 -18.58
CA MET A 115 1.82 2.73 -18.47
C MET A 115 0.97 2.54 -19.75
N GLY A 116 1.01 3.48 -20.70
CA GLY A 116 0.18 3.45 -21.90
C GLY A 116 -1.32 3.60 -21.60
N LEU A 117 -1.65 4.46 -20.62
CA LEU A 117 -3.02 4.69 -20.15
C LEU A 117 -3.46 6.12 -20.42
N ASP A 118 -4.75 6.31 -20.69
CA ASP A 118 -5.39 7.63 -20.80
C ASP A 118 -5.67 8.24 -19.41
N TYR A 119 -5.93 7.40 -18.41
CA TYR A 119 -6.19 7.80 -17.02
C TYR A 119 -5.77 6.72 -16.03
N VAL A 120 -5.52 7.12 -14.79
CA VAL A 120 -5.46 6.21 -13.62
C VAL A 120 -6.76 6.28 -12.84
N ASP A 121 -7.11 5.20 -12.16
CA ASP A 121 -8.30 5.20 -11.32
C ASP A 121 -8.09 6.05 -10.07
N ILE A 122 -6.91 5.95 -9.43
CA ILE A 122 -6.58 6.74 -8.25
C ILE A 122 -5.19 7.35 -8.42
N PHE A 123 -5.07 8.67 -8.24
CA PHE A 123 -3.77 9.33 -8.16
C PHE A 123 -3.53 9.90 -6.76
N TYR A 124 -2.36 9.61 -6.18
CA TYR A 124 -2.02 10.01 -4.82
C TYR A 124 -0.98 11.12 -4.77
N SER A 125 -1.16 12.07 -3.84
CA SER A 125 -0.01 12.75 -3.24
C SER A 125 0.72 11.74 -2.35
N HIS A 126 1.96 11.36 -2.73
CA HIS A 126 2.69 10.23 -2.15
C HIS A 126 3.19 10.50 -0.73
N ARG A 127 3.38 11.78 -0.39
CA ARG A 127 3.71 12.26 0.97
C ARG A 127 3.33 13.73 1.10
N PHE A 128 3.18 14.18 2.34
CA PHE A 128 2.98 15.60 2.64
C PHE A 128 4.26 16.39 2.33
N ASP A 129 4.09 17.54 1.66
CA ASP A 129 5.17 18.50 1.41
C ASP A 129 5.03 19.65 2.42
N PRO A 130 6.02 19.84 3.33
CA PRO A 130 5.94 20.88 4.34
C PRO A 130 6.21 22.29 3.80
N GLU A 131 6.76 22.42 2.60
CA GLU A 131 7.16 23.71 2.01
C GLU A 131 6.17 24.22 0.96
N THR A 132 5.38 23.32 0.33
CA THR A 132 4.36 23.73 -0.64
C THR A 132 3.02 23.97 0.07
N PRO A 133 2.34 25.11 -0.16
CA PRO A 133 0.97 25.29 0.36
C PRO A 133 0.08 24.13 -0.02
N LEU A 134 -0.64 23.58 0.96
CA LEU A 134 -1.46 22.38 0.74
C LEU A 134 -2.55 22.62 -0.31
N GLU A 135 -3.03 23.86 -0.45
CA GLU A 135 -3.98 24.28 -1.48
C GLU A 135 -3.41 24.09 -2.90
N GLU A 136 -2.11 24.28 -3.10
CA GLU A 136 -1.47 24.04 -4.39
C GLU A 136 -1.44 22.56 -4.72
N THR A 137 -1.00 21.73 -3.77
CA THR A 137 -0.97 20.26 -3.92
C THR A 137 -2.37 19.71 -4.17
N MET A 138 -3.34 20.06 -3.34
CA MET A 138 -4.73 19.58 -3.49
C MET A 138 -5.38 20.14 -4.76
N GLY A 139 -5.10 21.39 -5.11
CA GLY A 139 -5.57 22.00 -6.36
C GLY A 139 -4.98 21.32 -7.60
N ALA A 140 -3.75 20.79 -7.54
CA ALA A 140 -3.22 19.95 -8.61
C ALA A 140 -4.00 18.65 -8.73
N LEU A 141 -4.24 17.94 -7.62
CA LEU A 141 -5.03 16.70 -7.60
C LEU A 141 -6.46 16.93 -8.13
N ALA A 142 -7.13 17.99 -7.69
CA ALA A 142 -8.47 18.35 -8.17
C ALA A 142 -8.50 18.57 -9.69
N SER A 143 -7.47 19.24 -10.23
CA SER A 143 -7.37 19.49 -11.66
C SER A 143 -7.21 18.20 -12.48
N PHE A 144 -6.58 17.18 -11.95
CA PHE A 144 -6.43 15.88 -12.64
C PHE A 144 -7.76 15.15 -12.79
N VAL A 145 -8.62 15.24 -11.77
CA VAL A 145 -9.99 14.71 -11.86
C VAL A 145 -10.81 15.49 -12.88
N GLN A 146 -10.74 16.82 -12.86
CA GLN A 146 -11.45 17.69 -13.81
C GLN A 146 -11.00 17.48 -15.26
N GLN A 147 -9.73 17.11 -15.48
CA GLN A 147 -9.17 16.79 -16.80
C GLN A 147 -9.45 15.33 -17.23
N GLY A 148 -10.02 14.49 -16.36
CA GLY A 148 -10.23 13.08 -16.64
C GLY A 148 -8.95 12.22 -16.65
N LYS A 149 -7.83 12.74 -16.13
CA LYS A 149 -6.55 12.00 -16.02
C LYS A 149 -6.49 11.09 -14.77
N ALA A 150 -7.34 11.35 -13.79
CA ALA A 150 -7.58 10.49 -12.63
C ALA A 150 -9.07 10.46 -12.34
N LEU A 151 -9.65 9.30 -11.99
CA LEU A 151 -11.05 9.23 -11.59
C LEU A 151 -11.25 9.67 -10.14
N TYR A 152 -10.28 9.35 -9.29
CA TYR A 152 -10.27 9.67 -7.87
C TYR A 152 -8.88 10.14 -7.43
N VAL A 153 -8.85 10.79 -6.26
CA VAL A 153 -7.59 11.22 -5.63
C VAL A 153 -7.46 10.67 -4.22
N GLY A 154 -6.21 10.45 -3.82
CA GLY A 154 -5.82 9.98 -2.51
C GLY A 154 -4.61 10.73 -1.95
N ILE A 155 -4.32 10.46 -0.69
CA ILE A 155 -3.13 10.94 0.02
C ILE A 155 -2.41 9.76 0.67
N SER A 156 -1.09 9.89 0.89
CA SER A 156 -0.30 8.88 1.57
C SER A 156 0.59 9.53 2.63
N SER A 157 0.70 8.88 3.79
CA SER A 157 1.56 9.34 4.89
C SER A 157 1.26 10.74 5.43
N TYR A 158 -0.01 11.13 5.43
CA TYR A 158 -0.51 12.37 6.04
C TYR A 158 -0.94 12.15 7.48
N SER A 159 -0.72 13.14 8.35
CA SER A 159 -1.25 13.12 9.72
C SER A 159 -2.79 13.26 9.73
N PRO A 160 -3.46 13.00 10.87
CA PRO A 160 -4.88 13.26 11.01
C PRO A 160 -5.27 14.70 10.68
N GLU A 161 -4.50 15.68 11.15
CA GLU A 161 -4.72 17.11 10.93
C GLU A 161 -4.56 17.48 9.46
N GLN A 162 -3.48 17.00 8.83
CA GLN A 162 -3.22 17.18 7.39
C GLN A 162 -4.30 16.54 6.54
N THR A 163 -4.81 15.38 6.96
CA THR A 163 -5.92 14.67 6.29
C THR A 163 -7.21 15.49 6.35
N ARG A 164 -7.56 16.05 7.51
CA ARG A 164 -8.73 16.92 7.65
C ARG A 164 -8.64 18.16 6.75
N GLU A 165 -7.48 18.79 6.73
CA GLU A 165 -7.26 19.99 5.92
C GLU A 165 -7.26 19.67 4.41
N ALA A 166 -6.58 18.59 3.98
CA ALA A 166 -6.60 18.14 2.59
C ALA A 166 -8.05 17.87 2.11
N LYS A 167 -8.85 17.19 2.96
CA LYS A 167 -10.26 16.96 2.64
C LYS A 167 -11.05 18.26 2.53
N ARG A 168 -10.89 19.18 3.49
CA ARG A 168 -11.58 20.48 3.46
C ARG A 168 -11.30 21.25 2.17
N ILE A 169 -10.02 21.26 1.74
CA ILE A 169 -9.59 21.96 0.51
C ILE A 169 -10.22 21.27 -0.72
N LEU A 170 -10.09 19.95 -0.85
CA LEU A 170 -10.65 19.21 -1.99
C LEU A 170 -12.18 19.33 -2.08
N ASP A 171 -12.88 19.25 -0.94
CA ASP A 171 -14.35 19.43 -0.89
C ASP A 171 -14.75 20.83 -1.39
N SER A 172 -13.97 21.89 -1.08
CA SER A 172 -14.22 23.23 -1.59
C SER A 172 -14.06 23.36 -3.10
N MET A 173 -13.34 22.42 -3.71
CA MET A 173 -13.14 22.32 -5.16
C MET A 173 -14.10 21.32 -5.83
N GLY A 174 -15.04 20.73 -5.06
CA GLY A 174 -16.00 19.74 -5.55
C GLY A 174 -15.40 18.37 -5.86
N VAL A 175 -14.20 18.07 -5.34
CA VAL A 175 -13.50 16.79 -5.56
C VAL A 175 -13.38 16.06 -4.22
N PRO A 176 -14.06 14.91 -4.03
CA PRO A 176 -13.94 14.14 -2.78
C PRO A 176 -12.55 13.54 -2.60
N LEU A 177 -11.98 13.65 -1.39
CA LEU A 177 -10.83 12.84 -0.99
C LEU A 177 -11.29 11.40 -0.76
N LEU A 178 -10.89 10.48 -1.66
CA LEU A 178 -11.36 9.11 -1.66
C LEU A 178 -10.74 8.25 -0.57
N ILE A 179 -9.39 8.28 -0.46
CA ILE A 179 -8.63 7.25 0.23
C ILE A 179 -7.32 7.79 0.81
N SER A 180 -6.92 7.26 1.95
CA SER A 180 -5.60 7.46 2.56
C SER A 180 -4.80 6.16 2.52
N GLN A 181 -3.50 6.27 2.20
CA GLN A 181 -2.57 5.15 2.17
C GLN A 181 -1.48 5.34 3.25
N PRO A 182 -1.71 4.96 4.51
CA PRO A 182 -0.71 4.98 5.57
C PRO A 182 0.04 3.64 5.66
N ARG A 183 1.20 3.67 6.36
CA ARG A 183 1.89 2.48 6.83
C ARG A 183 1.14 1.86 8.01
N TYR A 184 1.00 0.52 8.01
CA TYR A 184 0.37 -0.20 9.11
C TYR A 184 0.75 -1.67 9.15
N SER A 185 1.14 -2.14 10.32
CA SER A 185 1.45 -3.54 10.61
C SER A 185 1.35 -3.81 12.11
N MET A 186 1.49 -5.06 12.54
CA MET A 186 1.61 -5.42 13.94
C MET A 186 2.77 -4.70 14.65
N PHE A 187 3.82 -4.32 13.92
CA PHE A 187 5.03 -3.67 14.46
C PHE A 187 5.05 -2.16 14.25
N ASP A 188 4.22 -1.63 13.35
CA ASP A 188 3.97 -0.20 13.20
C ASP A 188 2.48 0.10 13.38
N ARG A 189 2.12 0.58 14.56
CA ARG A 189 0.75 0.92 14.96
C ARG A 189 0.54 2.44 15.05
N THR A 190 1.32 3.22 14.31
CA THR A 190 1.25 4.70 14.32
C THR A 190 -0.16 5.20 14.07
N ILE A 191 -0.88 4.63 13.10
CA ILE A 191 -2.23 5.09 12.73
C ILE A 191 -3.29 4.85 13.82
N GLU A 192 -3.08 3.86 14.71
CA GLU A 192 -3.91 3.69 15.92
C GLU A 192 -3.55 4.75 16.96
N ARG A 193 -2.25 4.94 17.22
CA ARG A 193 -1.73 5.86 18.25
C ARG A 193 -2.03 7.33 17.96
N THR A 194 -2.08 7.70 16.69
CA THR A 194 -2.42 9.07 16.24
C THR A 194 -3.91 9.28 15.99
N ASN A 195 -4.73 8.24 16.18
CA ASN A 195 -6.16 8.24 15.88
C ASN A 195 -6.48 8.52 14.40
N LEU A 196 -5.62 8.12 13.46
CA LEU A 196 -5.88 8.33 12.03
C LEU A 196 -7.08 7.52 11.55
N LEU A 197 -7.23 6.25 11.98
CA LEU A 197 -8.36 5.40 11.56
C LEU A 197 -9.72 6.00 11.94
N PRO A 198 -9.94 6.46 13.20
CA PRO A 198 -11.17 7.18 13.55
C PRO A 198 -11.43 8.42 12.70
N VAL A 199 -10.39 9.18 12.38
CA VAL A 199 -10.49 10.38 11.52
C VAL A 199 -10.92 10.00 10.11
N LEU A 200 -10.35 8.95 9.52
CA LEU A 200 -10.75 8.49 8.19
C LEU A 200 -12.22 8.05 8.16
N ASP A 201 -12.66 7.31 9.17
CA ASP A 201 -14.06 6.86 9.28
C ASP A 201 -15.03 8.04 9.44
N GLU A 202 -14.72 8.97 10.34
CA GLU A 202 -15.51 10.22 10.52
C GLU A 202 -15.67 10.98 9.21
N LEU A 203 -14.57 11.12 8.46
CA LEU A 203 -14.54 11.87 7.20
C LEU A 203 -15.10 11.07 6.01
N GLY A 204 -15.38 9.78 6.17
CA GLY A 204 -15.85 8.90 5.10
C GLY A 204 -14.78 8.59 4.06
N ILE A 205 -13.50 8.63 4.45
CA ILE A 205 -12.34 8.33 3.61
C ILE A 205 -11.98 6.84 3.80
N GLY A 206 -11.72 6.12 2.72
CA GLY A 206 -11.22 4.75 2.79
C GLY A 206 -9.76 4.68 3.23
N SER A 207 -9.31 3.49 3.65
CA SER A 207 -7.92 3.23 4.01
C SER A 207 -7.37 2.03 3.25
N ILE A 208 -6.23 2.21 2.59
CA ILE A 208 -5.40 1.12 2.09
C ILE A 208 -4.05 1.21 2.79
N VAL A 209 -3.54 0.12 3.31
CA VAL A 209 -2.34 0.19 4.14
C VAL A 209 -1.17 -0.54 3.50
N PHE A 210 -0.01 0.12 3.46
CA PHE A 210 1.21 -0.47 2.94
C PHE A 210 2.08 -1.09 4.06
N SER A 211 3.00 -1.96 3.66
CA SER A 211 3.89 -2.71 4.56
C SER A 211 3.19 -3.55 5.64
N PRO A 212 2.09 -4.27 5.36
CA PRO A 212 1.42 -5.10 6.36
C PRO A 212 2.32 -6.20 6.93
N LEU A 213 3.35 -6.61 6.17
CA LEU A 213 4.36 -7.59 6.58
C LEU A 213 5.64 -6.94 7.15
N ALA A 214 5.62 -5.65 7.49
CA ALA A 214 6.77 -4.92 8.05
C ALA A 214 8.08 -5.20 7.29
N MET A 215 8.06 -5.03 5.96
CA MET A 215 9.19 -5.33 5.04
C MET A 215 9.74 -6.76 5.10
N GLY A 216 8.93 -7.71 5.55
CA GLY A 216 9.28 -9.13 5.68
C GLY A 216 9.61 -9.56 7.12
N LEU A 217 9.60 -8.64 8.08
CA LEU A 217 9.78 -8.96 9.50
C LEU A 217 8.62 -9.80 10.07
N LEU A 218 7.43 -9.69 9.51
CA LEU A 218 6.25 -10.49 9.85
C LEU A 218 6.12 -11.71 8.91
N THR A 219 7.25 -12.38 8.67
CA THR A 219 7.35 -13.66 7.98
C THR A 219 8.35 -14.55 8.70
N ASP A 220 8.45 -15.82 8.33
CA ASP A 220 9.42 -16.75 8.92
C ASP A 220 10.88 -16.46 8.49
N ARG A 221 11.09 -15.50 7.60
CA ARG A 221 12.37 -15.29 6.89
C ARG A 221 13.56 -14.99 7.81
N TYR A 222 13.32 -14.30 8.92
CA TYR A 222 14.38 -13.85 9.84
C TYR A 222 14.41 -14.59 11.18
N LEU A 223 13.55 -15.57 11.39
CA LEU A 223 13.46 -16.29 12.66
C LEU A 223 14.68 -17.19 12.94
N ASN A 224 15.37 -17.62 11.90
CA ASN A 224 16.53 -18.50 12.00
C ASN A 224 17.83 -17.84 11.50
N GLY A 225 17.91 -16.52 11.56
CA GLY A 225 19.03 -15.74 11.07
C GLY A 225 18.69 -14.86 9.88
N ILE A 226 19.70 -14.18 9.32
CA ILE A 226 19.54 -13.23 8.22
C ILE A 226 19.99 -13.89 6.90
N PRO A 227 19.07 -14.27 5.99
CA PRO A 227 19.45 -14.81 4.69
C PRO A 227 20.16 -13.73 3.84
N ALA A 228 21.24 -14.11 3.16
CA ALA A 228 22.05 -13.18 2.36
C ALA A 228 21.26 -12.53 1.21
N ASP A 229 20.24 -13.23 0.68
CA ASP A 229 19.35 -12.75 -0.37
C ASP A 229 18.15 -11.92 0.17
N SER A 230 18.08 -11.73 1.50
CA SER A 230 17.02 -10.93 2.14
C SER A 230 17.29 -9.42 2.04
N ARG A 231 16.27 -8.60 2.34
CA ARG A 231 16.42 -7.14 2.40
C ARG A 231 17.46 -6.69 3.43
N ALA A 232 17.48 -7.32 4.61
CA ALA A 232 18.48 -7.04 5.64
C ALA A 232 19.88 -7.49 5.20
N GLY A 233 20.00 -8.68 4.60
CA GLY A 233 21.29 -9.19 4.10
C GLY A 233 21.87 -8.40 2.91
N ARG A 234 21.00 -7.72 2.13
CA ARG A 234 21.43 -6.81 1.04
C ARG A 234 21.52 -5.35 1.48
N HIS A 235 21.27 -5.04 2.76
CA HIS A 235 21.16 -3.67 3.30
C HIS A 235 20.19 -2.76 2.49
N ALA A 236 19.16 -3.36 1.93
CA ALA A 236 18.17 -2.69 1.07
C ALA A 236 16.91 -2.37 1.88
N TYR A 237 16.78 -1.15 2.38
CA TYR A 237 15.62 -0.64 3.12
C TYR A 237 15.35 -1.30 4.48
N LEU A 238 16.11 -2.29 4.87
CA LEU A 238 16.10 -2.93 6.18
C LEU A 238 17.54 -3.16 6.60
N SER A 239 17.87 -2.77 7.82
CA SER A 239 19.19 -2.98 8.41
C SER A 239 19.23 -4.30 9.18
N GLU A 240 20.39 -4.95 9.27
CA GLU A 240 20.60 -6.07 10.18
C GLU A 240 20.30 -5.68 11.64
N ASN A 241 20.50 -4.41 12.00
CA ASN A 241 20.19 -3.89 13.33
C ASN A 241 18.69 -3.93 13.68
N ASN A 242 17.81 -4.08 12.71
CA ASN A 242 16.38 -4.29 12.94
C ASN A 242 16.06 -5.73 13.40
N ILE A 243 16.99 -6.69 13.19
CA ILE A 243 16.84 -8.09 13.58
C ILE A 243 17.39 -8.30 14.99
N THR A 244 16.74 -7.69 15.97
CA THR A 244 17.13 -7.76 17.38
C THR A 244 16.63 -9.05 18.03
N GLU A 245 17.20 -9.45 19.17
CA GLU A 245 16.67 -10.57 19.98
C GLU A 245 15.20 -10.32 20.39
N GLN A 246 14.86 -9.07 20.70
CA GLN A 246 13.50 -8.70 21.03
C GLN A 246 12.53 -8.89 19.85
N TYR A 247 12.95 -8.50 18.64
CA TYR A 247 12.20 -8.77 17.43
C TYR A 247 11.98 -10.27 17.23
N VAL A 248 13.04 -11.07 17.32
CA VAL A 248 12.96 -12.54 17.12
C VAL A 248 12.00 -13.17 18.13
N ALA A 249 12.07 -12.78 19.40
CA ALA A 249 11.17 -13.29 20.45
C ALA A 249 9.70 -12.94 20.14
N ARG A 250 9.41 -11.72 19.73
CA ARG A 250 8.06 -11.26 19.36
C ARG A 250 7.53 -11.97 18.12
N ALA A 251 8.35 -12.05 17.06
CA ALA A 251 7.97 -12.74 15.83
C ALA A 251 7.74 -14.24 16.07
N ALA A 252 8.53 -14.89 16.94
CA ALA A 252 8.33 -16.29 17.34
C ALA A 252 7.01 -16.49 18.11
N GLY A 253 6.65 -15.57 19.03
CA GLY A 253 5.36 -15.59 19.70
C GLY A 253 4.18 -15.47 18.74
N LEU A 254 4.24 -14.52 17.80
CA LEU A 254 3.23 -14.38 16.74
C LEU A 254 3.15 -15.61 15.84
N ARG A 255 4.29 -16.22 15.50
CA ARG A 255 4.33 -17.45 14.71
C ARG A 255 3.66 -18.63 15.43
N ALA A 256 3.82 -18.74 16.74
CA ALA A 256 3.15 -19.80 17.51
C ALA A 256 1.62 -19.67 17.40
N ILE A 257 1.09 -18.44 17.50
CA ILE A 257 -0.35 -18.15 17.31
C ILE A 257 -0.78 -18.47 15.88
N ALA A 258 -0.02 -18.05 14.88
CA ALA A 258 -0.28 -18.36 13.46
C ALA A 258 -0.36 -19.88 13.23
N THR A 259 0.61 -20.64 13.76
CA THR A 259 0.67 -22.10 13.64
C THR A 259 -0.55 -22.77 14.27
N ALA A 260 -0.99 -22.33 15.46
CA ALA A 260 -2.19 -22.85 16.12
C ALA A 260 -3.47 -22.60 15.28
N ARG A 261 -3.46 -21.59 14.44
CA ARG A 261 -4.54 -21.26 13.48
C ARG A 261 -4.40 -21.97 12.12
N GLY A 262 -3.34 -22.74 11.90
CA GLY A 262 -3.02 -23.33 10.59
C GLY A 262 -2.61 -22.30 9.54
N GLN A 263 -2.05 -21.16 9.96
CA GLN A 263 -1.61 -20.06 9.09
C GLN A 263 -0.08 -19.90 9.12
N SER A 264 0.48 -19.31 8.06
CA SER A 264 1.82 -18.73 8.11
C SER A 264 1.80 -17.42 8.93
N LEU A 265 2.97 -16.97 9.40
CA LEU A 265 3.07 -15.68 10.09
C LEU A 265 2.64 -14.52 9.18
N ALA A 266 2.94 -14.59 7.87
CA ALA A 266 2.50 -13.61 6.89
C ALA A 266 0.96 -13.58 6.76
N GLN A 267 0.31 -14.75 6.73
CA GLN A 267 -1.14 -14.84 6.67
C GLN A 267 -1.79 -14.27 7.93
N LEU A 268 -1.24 -14.55 9.12
CA LEU A 268 -1.72 -13.96 10.37
C LEU A 268 -1.59 -12.43 10.36
N ALA A 269 -0.47 -11.90 9.88
CA ALA A 269 -0.22 -10.47 9.81
C ALA A 269 -1.21 -9.75 8.87
N ILE A 270 -1.52 -10.34 7.72
CA ILE A 270 -2.53 -9.81 6.77
C ILE A 270 -3.92 -9.89 7.39
N ALA A 271 -4.29 -11.03 8.00
CA ALA A 271 -5.59 -11.18 8.66
C ALA A 271 -5.78 -10.19 9.80
N TRP A 272 -4.71 -9.91 10.57
CA TRP A 272 -4.74 -8.93 11.65
C TRP A 272 -4.94 -7.49 11.14
N VAL A 273 -4.26 -7.09 10.08
CA VAL A 273 -4.44 -5.77 9.46
C VAL A 273 -5.87 -5.59 8.96
N LEU A 274 -6.47 -6.64 8.39
CA LEU A 274 -7.82 -6.62 7.83
C LEU A 274 -8.94 -6.91 8.85
N ARG A 275 -8.60 -7.14 10.14
CA ARG A 275 -9.60 -7.40 11.19
C ARG A 275 -10.58 -6.25 11.36
N ASP A 276 -11.70 -6.51 11.99
CA ASP A 276 -12.55 -5.44 12.50
C ASP A 276 -11.78 -4.63 13.55
N GLN A 277 -11.84 -3.29 13.45
CA GLN A 277 -11.05 -2.37 14.26
C GLN A 277 -11.61 -2.18 15.69
N GLY A 278 -12.51 -3.07 16.13
CA GLY A 278 -13.00 -3.16 17.50
C GLY A 278 -14.33 -2.48 17.78
N ALA A 279 -14.70 -2.43 19.07
CA ALA A 279 -16.03 -2.07 19.55
C ALA A 279 -16.46 -0.60 19.35
N GLY A 280 -15.64 0.23 18.74
CA GLY A 280 -15.92 1.65 18.48
C GLY A 280 -16.68 1.93 17.18
N GLY A 281 -17.00 0.90 16.37
CA GLY A 281 -17.66 1.09 15.08
C GLY A 281 -16.79 1.71 14.00
N ILE A 282 -15.46 1.75 14.21
CA ILE A 282 -14.51 2.26 13.20
C ILE A 282 -14.48 1.31 12.01
N ALA A 283 -14.60 1.86 10.80
CA ALA A 283 -14.54 1.07 9.59
C ALA A 283 -13.22 0.28 9.50
N PRO A 284 -13.27 -1.00 9.11
CA PRO A 284 -12.06 -1.79 8.92
C PRO A 284 -11.20 -1.21 7.81
N VAL A 285 -9.89 -1.52 7.83
CA VAL A 285 -9.00 -1.23 6.70
C VAL A 285 -9.62 -1.76 5.41
N THR A 286 -9.73 -0.92 4.39
CA THR A 286 -10.38 -1.29 3.12
C THR A 286 -9.58 -2.37 2.41
N SER A 287 -8.25 -2.21 2.32
CA SER A 287 -7.38 -3.15 1.62
C SER A 287 -5.98 -3.19 2.24
N ALA A 288 -5.38 -4.36 2.30
CA ALA A 288 -3.97 -4.55 2.62
C ALA A 288 -3.15 -4.60 1.32
N LEU A 289 -2.20 -3.67 1.18
CA LEU A 289 -1.32 -3.60 0.02
C LEU A 289 -0.10 -4.50 0.26
N ILE A 290 -0.07 -5.63 -0.42
CA ILE A 290 1.03 -6.60 -0.30
C ILE A 290 2.01 -6.47 -1.47
N GLY A 291 3.27 -6.86 -1.24
CA GLY A 291 4.25 -7.16 -2.27
C GLY A 291 4.52 -8.66 -2.35
N ALA A 292 4.93 -9.14 -3.51
CA ALA A 292 5.39 -10.51 -3.70
C ALA A 292 6.60 -10.54 -4.64
N SER A 293 7.47 -11.54 -4.49
CA SER A 293 8.61 -11.78 -5.36
C SER A 293 8.44 -13.01 -6.25
N SER A 294 7.39 -13.80 -6.01
CA SER A 294 7.04 -14.98 -6.78
C SER A 294 5.54 -15.28 -6.70
N VAL A 295 5.05 -16.07 -7.64
CA VAL A 295 3.65 -16.56 -7.64
C VAL A 295 3.35 -17.35 -6.36
N ALA A 296 4.26 -18.18 -5.90
CA ALA A 296 4.06 -18.97 -4.67
C ALA A 296 3.90 -18.07 -3.43
N GLN A 297 4.71 -17.01 -3.30
CA GLN A 297 4.58 -16.05 -2.21
C GLN A 297 3.27 -15.24 -2.33
N LEU A 298 2.87 -14.89 -3.54
CA LEU A 298 1.59 -14.23 -3.78
C LEU A 298 0.41 -15.10 -3.33
N ASP A 299 0.41 -16.37 -3.72
CA ASP A 299 -0.63 -17.33 -3.34
C ASP A 299 -0.70 -17.53 -1.82
N ASP A 300 0.45 -17.70 -1.14
CA ASP A 300 0.50 -17.81 0.32
C ASP A 300 -0.11 -16.56 1.01
N ASN A 301 0.24 -15.36 0.54
CA ASN A 301 -0.33 -14.13 1.07
C ASN A 301 -1.86 -14.02 0.84
N LEU A 302 -2.34 -14.43 -0.33
CA LEU A 302 -3.78 -14.39 -0.67
C LEU A 302 -4.60 -15.41 0.13
N ASP A 303 -4.00 -16.53 0.52
CA ASP A 303 -4.63 -17.54 1.34
C ASP A 303 -4.92 -17.08 2.78
N ALA A 304 -4.37 -15.92 3.20
CA ALA A 304 -4.75 -15.25 4.45
C ALA A 304 -6.27 -15.03 4.57
N LEU A 305 -6.97 -14.85 3.44
CA LEU A 305 -8.41 -14.61 3.41
C LEU A 305 -9.26 -15.89 3.59
N ALA A 306 -8.66 -17.07 3.56
CA ALA A 306 -9.35 -18.34 3.76
C ALA A 306 -9.58 -18.68 5.25
N ALA A 307 -8.79 -18.08 6.15
CA ALA A 307 -8.91 -18.33 7.58
C ALA A 307 -10.15 -17.64 8.18
N PRO A 308 -10.72 -18.19 9.26
CA PRO A 308 -11.80 -17.54 9.98
C PRO A 308 -11.32 -16.20 10.60
N PRO A 309 -12.25 -15.25 10.85
CA PRO A 309 -11.93 -14.01 11.56
C PRO A 309 -11.19 -14.28 12.87
N LEU A 310 -10.36 -13.32 13.27
CA LEU A 310 -9.69 -13.36 14.57
C LEU A 310 -10.70 -13.19 15.70
N THR A 311 -10.63 -14.05 16.72
CA THR A 311 -11.42 -13.90 17.95
C THR A 311 -10.83 -12.82 18.87
N ALA A 312 -11.61 -12.36 19.85
CA ALA A 312 -11.13 -11.39 20.84
C ALA A 312 -9.94 -11.95 21.66
N ASP A 313 -9.98 -13.23 22.02
CA ASP A 313 -8.89 -13.89 22.77
C ASP A 313 -7.61 -13.98 21.93
N GLU A 314 -7.74 -14.28 20.64
CA GLU A 314 -6.61 -14.30 19.69
C GLU A 314 -6.01 -12.90 19.50
N ILE A 315 -6.85 -11.85 19.40
CA ILE A 315 -6.39 -10.47 19.30
C ILE A 315 -5.64 -10.10 20.57
N ALA A 316 -6.14 -10.44 21.75
CA ALA A 316 -5.47 -10.18 23.03
C ALA A 316 -4.11 -10.91 23.10
N ALA A 317 -4.04 -12.16 22.69
CA ALA A 317 -2.79 -12.92 22.65
C ALA A 317 -1.78 -12.33 21.62
N ILE A 318 -2.27 -11.86 20.47
CA ILE A 318 -1.45 -11.19 19.46
C ILE A 318 -0.89 -9.87 20.01
N ASP A 319 -1.67 -9.09 20.73
CA ASP A 319 -1.27 -7.79 21.25
C ASP A 319 -0.11 -7.85 22.27
N GLU A 320 0.13 -9.02 22.92
CA GLU A 320 1.31 -9.24 23.74
C GLU A 320 2.62 -9.14 22.95
N PHE A 321 2.60 -9.50 21.67
CA PHE A 321 3.76 -9.54 20.77
C PHE A 321 3.73 -8.45 19.69
N ALA A 322 2.56 -7.97 19.31
CA ALA A 322 2.34 -6.94 18.27
C ALA A 322 2.64 -5.54 18.79
N VAL A 323 3.89 -5.29 19.17
CA VAL A 323 4.33 -4.07 19.85
C VAL A 323 4.88 -3.06 18.83
N HIS A 324 4.31 -1.85 18.84
CA HIS A 324 4.77 -0.73 18.01
C HIS A 324 6.27 -0.45 18.21
N GLY A 325 6.97 -0.14 17.13
CA GLY A 325 8.42 0.13 17.12
C GLY A 325 9.31 -1.12 17.10
N THR A 326 8.74 -2.33 17.00
CA THR A 326 9.52 -3.57 16.90
C THR A 326 10.28 -3.68 15.57
N ASP A 327 9.81 -3.00 14.53
CA ASP A 327 10.48 -2.92 13.23
C ASP A 327 11.62 -1.89 13.17
N GLY A 328 11.84 -1.15 14.26
CA GLY A 328 12.92 -0.18 14.37
C GLY A 328 12.69 1.14 13.63
N TRP A 329 11.43 1.47 13.34
CA TRP A 329 11.03 2.73 12.68
C TRP A 329 10.29 3.64 13.65
#